data_ae27d63a3ac1911f792b915732531d0f
#
_entry.id   ae27d63a3ac1911f792b915732531d0f
#
_cell.length_a   1.000
_cell.length_b   1.000
_cell.length_c   1.000
_cell.angle_alpha   90.00
_cell.angle_beta   90.00
_cell.angle_gamma   90.00
#
_symmetry.space_group_name_H-M   'P 1'
#
loop_
_entity.id
_entity.type
_entity.pdbx_description
1 polymer ?
#
loop_
_entity_poly.entity_id
_entity_poly.type
_entity_poly.pdbx_seq_one_letter_code
_entity_poly.pdbx_strand_id
1 'polypeptide(L)'
;MIKARTAKFQIGQIVRHRVFSFRGVIFDIDPEFNNTEEWWLSIPENVRPHKDQPFYHLLAENSESEYVAYVSEQNLLPDDSGEPIRHSQVAEIFVKDKSGAYRPRNPSLN
;
A
#
# COMPACT_ATOMS: atom_id res chain seq x y z
N MET A 1 13.75 -24.96 1.27
CA MET A 1 14.08 -23.93 0.27
C MET A 1 13.28 -22.65 0.53
N ILE A 2 13.95 -21.53 0.55
CA ILE A 2 13.29 -20.24 0.71
C ILE A 2 12.84 -19.76 -0.65
N LYS A 3 11.57 -19.46 -0.77
CA LYS A 3 11.02 -18.97 -2.00
C LYS A 3 11.13 -17.43 -2.03
N ALA A 4 11.88 -16.92 -3.00
CA ALA A 4 12.01 -15.47 -3.13
C ALA A 4 10.69 -14.90 -3.66
N ARG A 5 10.31 -13.73 -3.15
CA ARG A 5 9.13 -13.02 -3.64
C ARG A 5 9.55 -11.66 -4.14
N THR A 6 9.11 -11.33 -5.33
CA THR A 6 9.38 -10.04 -5.94
C THR A 6 8.12 -9.19 -5.80
N ALA A 7 8.23 -8.10 -5.04
CA ALA A 7 7.13 -7.16 -4.91
C ALA A 7 7.02 -6.33 -6.19
N LYS A 8 5.82 -6.22 -6.71
CA LYS A 8 5.55 -5.46 -7.92
C LYS A 8 5.62 -3.96 -7.70
N PHE A 9 5.29 -3.52 -6.49
CA PHE A 9 5.25 -2.11 -6.13
C PHE A 9 6.28 -1.81 -5.06
N GLN A 10 6.63 -0.54 -4.88
CA GLN A 10 7.71 -0.11 -3.99
C GLN A 10 7.22 0.87 -2.94
N ILE A 11 7.97 0.96 -1.84
CA ILE A 11 7.70 1.97 -0.81
C ILE A 11 7.80 3.35 -1.46
N GLY A 12 6.82 4.20 -1.18
CA GLY A 12 6.73 5.54 -1.76
C GLY A 12 5.92 5.60 -3.03
N GLN A 13 5.54 4.46 -3.61
CA GLN A 13 4.74 4.43 -4.82
C GLN A 13 3.27 4.67 -4.48
N ILE A 14 2.59 5.42 -5.34
CA ILE A 14 1.15 5.65 -5.20
C ILE A 14 0.42 4.59 -6.00
N VAL A 15 -0.54 3.94 -5.35
CA VAL A 15 -1.35 2.89 -5.96
C VAL A 15 -2.82 3.15 -5.69
N ARG A 16 -3.69 2.47 -6.44
CA ARG A 16 -5.13 2.53 -6.21
C ARG A 16 -5.69 1.12 -6.16
N HIS A 17 -6.79 0.96 -5.43
CA HIS A 17 -7.47 -0.31 -5.38
C HIS A 17 -8.21 -0.54 -6.70
N ARG A 18 -8.18 -1.77 -7.22
CA ARG A 18 -8.79 -2.06 -8.51
C ARG A 18 -10.31 -2.09 -8.47
N VAL A 19 -10.91 -2.20 -7.28
CA VAL A 19 -12.36 -2.32 -7.11
C VAL A 19 -12.92 -1.16 -6.28
N PHE A 20 -12.33 -0.90 -5.12
CA PHE A 20 -12.84 0.14 -4.21
C PHE A 20 -12.23 1.50 -4.57
N SER A 21 -12.98 2.57 -4.23
CA SER A 21 -12.59 3.93 -4.62
C SER A 21 -11.60 4.53 -3.62
N PHE A 22 -10.40 3.98 -3.51
CA PHE A 22 -9.36 4.59 -2.69
C PHE A 22 -8.00 4.40 -3.34
N ARG A 23 -7.07 5.25 -2.91
CA ARG A 23 -5.69 5.22 -3.36
C ARG A 23 -4.82 5.52 -2.16
N GLY A 24 -3.55 5.23 -2.27
CA GLY A 24 -2.64 5.46 -1.15
C GLY A 24 -1.19 5.37 -1.56
N VAL A 25 -0.32 5.75 -0.62
CA VAL A 25 1.12 5.61 -0.80
C VAL A 25 1.61 4.46 0.07
N ILE A 26 2.43 3.61 -0.52
CA ILE A 26 2.95 2.42 0.17
C ILE A 26 4.02 2.84 1.17
N PHE A 27 3.86 2.44 2.44
CA PHE A 27 4.87 2.72 3.45
C PHE A 27 5.51 1.47 4.05
N ASP A 28 4.95 0.28 3.78
CA ASP A 28 5.55 -0.97 4.22
C ASP A 28 5.06 -2.11 3.33
N ILE A 29 5.86 -3.18 3.25
CA ILE A 29 5.56 -4.32 2.39
C ILE A 29 5.81 -5.59 3.18
N ASP A 30 4.82 -6.49 3.20
CA ASP A 30 4.97 -7.84 3.73
C ASP A 30 5.12 -8.81 2.56
N PRO A 31 6.08 -9.74 2.60
CA PRO A 31 6.26 -10.66 1.48
C PRO A 31 5.08 -11.62 1.29
N GLU A 32 4.30 -11.84 2.34
CA GLU A 32 3.07 -12.62 2.27
C GLU A 32 2.14 -12.15 3.37
N PHE A 33 0.91 -12.65 3.36
CA PHE A 33 -0.12 -12.23 4.32
C PHE A 33 0.38 -12.33 5.76
N ASN A 34 0.21 -11.25 6.51
CA ASN A 34 0.66 -11.17 7.90
C ASN A 34 -0.36 -10.40 8.73
N ASN A 35 -1.54 -10.97 8.86
CA ASN A 35 -2.61 -10.42 9.68
C ASN A 35 -3.43 -11.60 10.19
N THR A 36 -4.56 -11.36 10.85
CA THR A 36 -5.34 -12.43 11.45
C THR A 36 -6.25 -13.11 10.45
N GLU A 37 -6.60 -14.35 10.75
CA GLU A 37 -7.55 -15.08 9.93
C GLU A 37 -8.92 -14.39 9.93
N GLU A 38 -9.33 -13.84 11.07
CA GLU A 38 -10.60 -13.11 11.16
C GLU A 38 -10.62 -11.91 10.23
N TRP A 39 -9.49 -11.18 10.17
CA TRP A 39 -9.39 -10.04 9.28
C TRP A 39 -9.54 -10.48 7.82
N TRP A 40 -8.85 -11.56 7.45
CA TRP A 40 -8.89 -12.09 6.08
C TRP A 40 -10.30 -12.54 5.71
N LEU A 41 -10.98 -13.23 6.63
CA LEU A 41 -12.34 -13.69 6.39
C LEU A 41 -13.36 -12.55 6.34
N SER A 42 -13.02 -11.39 6.90
CA SER A 42 -13.89 -10.22 6.83
C SER A 42 -13.89 -9.55 5.47
N ILE A 43 -12.93 -9.88 4.61
CA ILE A 43 -12.87 -9.32 3.27
C ILE A 43 -14.00 -9.96 2.44
N PRO A 44 -14.78 -9.17 1.68
CA PRO A 44 -15.83 -9.75 0.84
C PRO A 44 -15.23 -10.82 -0.09
N GLU A 45 -15.95 -11.93 -0.21
CA GLU A 45 -15.45 -13.11 -0.90
C GLU A 45 -14.99 -12.83 -2.33
N ASN A 46 -15.69 -11.94 -3.02
CA ASN A 46 -15.37 -11.63 -4.41
C ASN A 46 -14.07 -10.85 -4.59
N VAL A 47 -13.52 -10.28 -3.51
CA VAL A 47 -12.23 -9.57 -3.57
C VAL A 47 -11.24 -10.14 -2.57
N ARG A 48 -11.58 -11.26 -1.92
CA ARG A 48 -10.70 -11.89 -0.94
C ARG A 48 -9.48 -12.49 -1.65
N PRO A 49 -8.28 -12.06 -1.30
CA PRO A 49 -7.07 -12.45 -2.03
C PRO A 49 -6.46 -13.74 -1.53
N HIS A 50 -5.59 -14.33 -2.34
CA HIS A 50 -4.71 -15.38 -1.88
C HIS A 50 -3.73 -14.81 -0.87
N LYS A 51 -3.40 -15.59 0.16
CA LYS A 51 -2.44 -15.17 1.19
C LYS A 51 -0.99 -15.24 0.70
N ASP A 52 -0.72 -16.01 -0.32
CA ASP A 52 0.62 -16.30 -0.83
C ASP A 52 1.04 -15.28 -1.88
N GLN A 53 1.14 -14.02 -1.46
CA GLN A 53 1.57 -12.93 -2.33
C GLN A 53 1.94 -11.74 -1.45
N PRO A 54 2.66 -10.74 -1.99
CA PRO A 54 2.95 -9.53 -1.21
C PRO A 54 1.68 -8.78 -0.80
N PHE A 55 1.71 -8.24 0.40
CA PHE A 55 0.68 -7.35 0.94
C PHE A 55 1.33 -6.02 1.28
N TYR A 56 0.58 -4.94 1.10
CA TYR A 56 1.10 -3.59 1.20
C TYR A 56 0.35 -2.80 2.25
N HIS A 57 1.10 -2.04 3.03
CA HIS A 57 0.55 -1.11 4.01
C HIS A 57 0.51 0.26 3.36
N LEU A 58 -0.66 0.87 3.30
CA LEU A 58 -0.88 2.14 2.60
C LEU A 58 -1.33 3.23 3.55
N LEU A 59 -0.80 4.43 3.35
CA LEU A 59 -1.46 5.63 3.84
C LEU A 59 -2.51 5.95 2.78
N ALA A 60 -3.77 5.67 3.09
CA ALA A 60 -4.84 5.66 2.10
C ALA A 60 -5.81 6.80 2.29
N GLU A 61 -6.45 7.16 1.21
CA GLU A 61 -7.48 8.20 1.22
C GLU A 61 -8.59 7.84 0.24
N ASN A 62 -9.79 8.30 0.55
CA ASN A 62 -10.89 8.34 -0.41
C ASN A 62 -11.43 9.77 -0.41
N SER A 63 -12.61 10.00 -1.01
CA SER A 63 -13.17 11.35 -1.10
C SER A 63 -13.58 11.94 0.24
N GLU A 64 -13.68 11.11 1.30
CA GLU A 64 -14.26 11.54 2.57
C GLU A 64 -13.35 11.36 3.78
N SER A 65 -12.34 10.50 3.70
CA SER A 65 -11.54 10.18 4.87
C SER A 65 -10.14 9.72 4.49
N GLU A 66 -9.28 9.66 5.52
CA GLU A 66 -7.95 9.06 5.40
C GLU A 66 -7.84 7.93 6.42
N TYR A 67 -7.05 6.92 6.09
CA TYR A 67 -6.90 5.74 6.96
C TYR A 67 -5.67 4.95 6.54
N VAL A 68 -5.36 3.90 7.28
CA VAL A 68 -4.30 2.95 6.91
C VAL A 68 -4.99 1.72 6.33
N ALA A 69 -4.56 1.30 5.16
CA ALA A 69 -5.11 0.13 4.49
C ALA A 69 -4.05 -0.95 4.33
N TYR A 70 -4.48 -2.19 4.34
CA TYR A 70 -3.64 -3.37 4.14
C TYR A 70 -4.21 -4.13 2.94
N VAL A 71 -3.46 -4.18 1.83
CA VAL A 71 -4.01 -4.63 0.56
C VAL A 71 -3.05 -5.57 -0.14
N SER A 72 -3.60 -6.65 -0.69
CA SER A 72 -2.84 -7.61 -1.47
C SER A 72 -2.40 -7.03 -2.81
N GLU A 73 -1.29 -7.54 -3.31
CA GLU A 73 -0.77 -7.12 -4.61
C GLU A 73 -1.79 -7.27 -5.73
N GLN A 74 -2.56 -8.37 -5.73
CA GLN A 74 -3.53 -8.62 -6.80
C GLN A 74 -4.65 -7.59 -6.86
N ASN A 75 -4.89 -6.87 -5.76
CA ASN A 75 -5.96 -5.89 -5.69
C ASN A 75 -5.49 -4.45 -5.91
N LEU A 76 -4.23 -4.27 -6.29
CA LEU A 76 -3.65 -2.94 -6.50
C LEU A 76 -3.25 -2.71 -7.94
N LEU A 77 -3.39 -1.46 -8.36
CA LEU A 77 -2.95 -0.97 -9.66
C LEU A 77 -2.10 0.27 -9.44
N PRO A 78 -1.11 0.54 -10.30
CA PRO A 78 -0.39 1.81 -10.20
C PRO A 78 -1.37 2.96 -10.37
N ASP A 79 -1.16 4.03 -9.62
CA ASP A 79 -1.94 5.25 -9.81
C ASP A 79 -1.15 6.18 -10.70
N ASP A 80 -1.69 6.53 -11.85
CA ASP A 80 -1.03 7.37 -12.83
C ASP A 80 -1.71 8.74 -12.96
N SER A 81 -2.54 9.11 -11.99
CA SER A 81 -3.24 10.39 -12.02
C SER A 81 -2.30 11.58 -11.82
N GLY A 82 -1.14 11.35 -11.19
CA GLY A 82 -0.24 12.44 -10.85
C GLY A 82 -0.64 13.23 -9.62
N GLU A 83 -1.77 12.89 -9.00
CA GLU A 83 -2.27 13.60 -7.82
C GLU A 83 -1.55 13.14 -6.56
N PRO A 84 -1.16 14.05 -5.68
CA PRO A 84 -0.54 13.64 -4.42
C PRO A 84 -1.54 12.97 -3.49
N ILE A 85 -1.01 12.27 -2.50
CA ILE A 85 -1.83 11.70 -1.43
C ILE A 85 -1.94 12.75 -0.32
N ARG A 86 -3.16 12.99 0.15
CA ARG A 86 -3.44 14.05 1.13
C ARG A 86 -3.54 13.55 2.57
N HIS A 87 -3.11 12.33 2.81
CA HIS A 87 -3.13 11.77 4.16
C HIS A 87 -2.21 12.58 5.07
N SER A 88 -2.68 12.88 6.29
CA SER A 88 -1.96 13.75 7.21
C SER A 88 -0.61 13.17 7.64
N GLN A 89 -0.44 11.85 7.61
CA GLN A 89 0.81 11.21 8.01
C GLN A 89 1.87 11.16 6.92
N VAL A 90 1.54 11.56 5.70
CA VAL A 90 2.51 11.51 4.60
C VAL A 90 3.76 12.33 4.94
N ALA A 91 3.57 13.55 5.44
CA ALA A 91 4.70 14.42 5.75
C ALA A 91 5.56 13.92 6.90
N GLU A 92 5.01 13.04 7.74
CA GLU A 92 5.76 12.45 8.86
C GLU A 92 6.66 11.31 8.40
N ILE A 93 6.26 10.60 7.38
CA ILE A 93 6.96 9.40 6.92
C ILE A 93 7.80 9.67 5.68
N PHE A 94 7.35 10.57 4.81
CA PHE A 94 7.96 10.81 3.51
C PHE A 94 8.36 12.26 3.30
N VAL A 95 9.34 12.44 2.40
CA VAL A 95 9.61 13.74 1.78
C VAL A 95 9.46 13.57 0.28
N LYS A 96 9.06 14.62 -0.43
CA LYS A 96 9.05 14.61 -1.88
C LYS A 96 10.42 15.01 -2.39
N ASP A 97 10.95 14.25 -3.33
CA ASP A 97 12.20 14.62 -3.99
C ASP A 97 11.90 15.59 -5.15
N LYS A 98 12.94 15.95 -5.91
CA LYS A 98 12.79 16.93 -6.98
C LYS A 98 11.89 16.45 -8.11
N SER A 99 11.74 15.12 -8.26
CA SER A 99 10.89 14.54 -9.28
C SER A 99 9.43 14.44 -8.83
N GLY A 100 9.16 14.72 -7.55
CA GLY A 100 7.82 14.56 -6.97
C GLY A 100 7.57 13.19 -6.38
N ALA A 101 8.56 12.31 -6.38
CA ALA A 101 8.41 10.98 -5.79
C ALA A 101 8.55 11.06 -4.28
N TYR A 102 7.80 10.20 -3.58
CA TYR A 102 7.89 10.11 -2.13
C TYR A 102 9.08 9.24 -1.73
N ARG A 103 9.88 9.75 -0.79
CA ARG A 103 11.04 9.03 -0.26
C ARG A 103 10.91 8.96 1.25
N PRO A 104 11.22 7.81 1.88
CA PRO A 104 11.19 7.74 3.35
C PRO A 104 12.13 8.78 3.96
N ARG A 105 11.66 9.41 5.04
CA ARG A 105 12.47 10.44 5.71
C ARG A 105 13.74 9.88 6.32
N ASN A 106 13.66 8.67 6.89
CA ASN A 106 14.76 8.08 7.62
C ASN A 106 15.01 6.66 7.15
N PRO A 107 15.45 6.48 5.89
CA PRO A 107 15.61 5.13 5.35
C PRO A 107 16.71 4.32 6.05
N SER A 108 17.60 4.99 6.78
CA SER A 108 18.72 4.33 7.44
C SER A 108 18.43 3.86 8.86
N LEU A 109 17.23 4.08 9.35
CA LEU A 109 16.92 3.79 10.74
C LEU A 109 16.56 2.35 11.03
N ASN A 110 16.70 1.49 10.07
CA ASN A 110 16.34 0.09 10.34
C ASN A 110 17.42 -0.90 10.20
#